data_869249e63dc17680d95dabf38348a80e
#
_entry.id   869249e63dc17680d95dabf38348a80e
#
_cell.length_a   1.000
_cell.length_b   1.000
_cell.length_c   1.000
_cell.angle_alpha   90.00
_cell.angle_beta   90.00
_cell.angle_gamma   90.00
#
_symmetry.space_group_name_H-M   'P 1'
#
loop_
_entity.id
_entity.type
_entity.pdbx_description
1 polymer ?
#
loop_
_entity_poly.entity_id
_entity_poly.type
_entity_poly.pdbx_seq_one_letter_code
_entity_poly.pdbx_strand_id
1 'polypeptide(L)'
;LVFVAAALMFGCGGGGRSAPQAAPPAEAPLNSFASMRLIVLPVQGVRTGDALGWAAKVGERRVFLASVDSALETAVKGKGLSSWVLASDLARTARRNPTYATNPADIRAADAVRFLERQRDENIPEPVASQLRTLSGFHDARYALIPVEVRFEPGNTSGTGRAVIRMAVLDVRGSRLVFIGDIGGTDAPEYTPEIGAALARRFADLVVP
;
A
#
# COMPACT_ATOMS: atom_id res chain seq x y z
N LEU A 1 40.65 72.03 20.92
CA LEU A 1 40.59 70.77 21.66
C LEU A 1 39.16 70.25 21.55
N VAL A 2 38.92 69.20 20.71
CA VAL A 2 37.61 68.59 20.48
C VAL A 2 37.67 67.16 21.03
N PHE A 3 36.86 66.90 22.03
CA PHE A 3 36.65 65.58 22.56
C PHE A 3 35.49 64.93 21.80
N VAL A 4 35.78 63.82 21.12
CA VAL A 4 34.73 62.91 20.49
C VAL A 4 34.49 61.77 21.46
N ALA A 5 33.28 61.69 22.00
CA ALA A 5 32.85 60.63 22.85
C ALA A 5 32.22 59.55 21.93
N ALA A 6 32.82 58.36 21.87
CA ALA A 6 32.29 57.21 21.20
C ALA A 6 31.33 56.38 22.13
N ALA A 7 30.07 56.36 21.83
CA ALA A 7 29.08 55.54 22.54
C ALA A 7 29.06 54.15 21.93
N LEU A 8 29.47 53.11 22.68
CA LEU A 8 29.36 51.72 22.36
C LEU A 8 27.96 51.23 22.76
N MET A 9 27.12 50.99 21.78
CA MET A 9 25.83 50.29 21.99
C MET A 9 26.05 48.78 21.95
N PHE A 10 25.96 48.11 23.08
CA PHE A 10 25.85 46.66 23.19
C PHE A 10 24.42 46.26 22.86
N GLY A 11 24.19 45.74 21.64
CA GLY A 11 22.95 45.08 21.25
C GLY A 11 22.92 43.64 21.77
N CYS A 12 22.13 43.36 22.83
CA CYS A 12 21.78 42.00 23.22
C CYS A 12 20.83 41.40 22.18
N GLY A 13 21.39 40.65 21.23
CA GLY A 13 20.59 39.78 20.35
C GLY A 13 20.09 38.57 21.11
N GLY A 14 18.86 38.61 21.64
CA GLY A 14 18.14 37.45 22.17
C GLY A 14 17.80 36.49 21.04
N GLY A 15 18.65 35.48 20.82
CA GLY A 15 18.37 34.36 19.94
C GLY A 15 17.24 33.52 20.53
N GLY A 16 15.98 33.85 20.19
CA GLY A 16 14.85 32.97 20.42
C GLY A 16 15.07 31.68 19.67
N ARG A 17 15.41 30.60 20.38
CA ARG A 17 15.30 29.23 19.84
C ARG A 17 13.84 28.99 19.54
N SER A 18 13.43 29.13 18.27
CA SER A 18 12.16 28.60 17.79
C SER A 18 12.12 27.13 18.16
N ALA A 19 11.13 26.75 18.96
CA ALA A 19 10.88 25.32 19.22
C ALA A 19 10.73 24.61 17.86
N PRO A 20 11.26 23.38 17.73
CA PRO A 20 11.09 22.62 16.49
C PRO A 20 9.59 22.53 16.18
N GLN A 21 9.20 23.16 15.09
CA GLN A 21 7.82 23.05 14.61
C GLN A 21 7.59 21.58 14.34
N ALA A 22 6.62 20.97 15.05
CA ALA A 22 6.26 19.58 14.83
C ALA A 22 5.97 19.42 13.32
N ALA A 23 6.66 18.49 12.70
CA ALA A 23 6.40 18.16 11.30
C ALA A 23 4.90 17.86 11.17
N PRO A 24 4.21 18.38 10.13
CA PRO A 24 2.82 18.03 9.90
C PRO A 24 2.69 16.52 9.88
N PRO A 25 1.63 15.94 10.46
CA PRO A 25 1.42 14.50 10.41
C PRO A 25 1.53 14.05 8.96
N ALA A 26 2.40 13.06 8.69
CA ALA A 26 2.56 12.53 7.35
C ALA A 26 1.18 12.09 6.85
N GLU A 27 0.66 12.76 5.82
CA GLU A 27 -0.60 12.38 5.20
C GLU A 27 -0.52 10.89 4.83
N ALA A 28 -1.54 10.12 5.23
CA ALA A 28 -1.59 8.71 4.88
C ALA A 28 -1.56 8.59 3.35
N PRO A 29 -0.61 7.89 2.75
CA PRO A 29 -0.36 7.92 1.31
C PRO A 29 -1.55 7.44 0.48
N LEU A 30 -2.51 6.74 1.10
CA LEU A 30 -3.70 6.17 0.46
C LEU A 30 -5.01 6.86 0.89
N ASN A 31 -4.98 7.86 1.76
CA ASN A 31 -6.21 8.49 2.27
C ASN A 31 -7.04 9.17 1.16
N SER A 32 -6.40 9.68 0.12
CA SER A 32 -7.09 10.26 -1.04
C SER A 32 -7.99 9.26 -1.77
N PHE A 33 -7.77 7.96 -1.60
CA PHE A 33 -8.59 6.90 -2.19
C PHE A 33 -9.72 6.42 -1.26
N ALA A 34 -9.74 6.83 0.01
CA ALA A 34 -10.73 6.34 0.98
C ALA A 34 -12.19 6.58 0.55
N SER A 35 -12.48 7.75 -0.03
CA SER A 35 -13.81 8.10 -0.53
C SER A 35 -14.08 7.65 -1.97
N MET A 36 -13.07 7.12 -2.66
CA MET A 36 -13.20 6.73 -4.07
C MET A 36 -13.73 5.31 -4.20
N ARG A 37 -14.50 5.06 -5.26
CA ARG A 37 -14.87 3.70 -5.62
C ARG A 37 -13.71 3.04 -6.37
N LEU A 38 -13.20 1.94 -5.81
CA LEU A 38 -12.12 1.17 -6.42
C LEU A 38 -12.32 -0.33 -6.22
N ILE A 39 -11.70 -1.12 -7.07
CA ILE A 39 -11.59 -2.57 -6.92
C ILE A 39 -10.28 -2.92 -6.24
N VAL A 40 -10.30 -3.93 -5.36
CA VAL A 40 -9.11 -4.47 -4.70
C VAL A 40 -8.86 -5.87 -5.23
N LEU A 41 -7.75 -6.08 -5.93
CA LEU A 41 -7.36 -7.41 -6.38
C LEU A 41 -6.83 -8.25 -5.22
N PRO A 42 -6.84 -9.58 -5.35
CA PRO A 42 -6.16 -10.45 -4.37
C PRO A 42 -4.65 -10.22 -4.39
N VAL A 43 -3.99 -10.53 -3.29
CA VAL A 43 -2.54 -10.45 -3.15
C VAL A 43 -1.88 -11.35 -4.20
N GLN A 44 -1.00 -10.76 -5.02
CA GLN A 44 -0.46 -11.43 -6.21
C GLN A 44 0.69 -12.39 -5.88
N GLY A 45 1.39 -12.17 -4.77
CA GLY A 45 2.52 -13.02 -4.47
C GLY A 45 3.14 -12.83 -3.09
N VAL A 46 3.99 -13.79 -2.73
CA VAL A 46 4.92 -13.68 -1.62
C VAL A 46 6.34 -13.89 -2.13
N ARG A 47 7.25 -13.01 -1.73
CA ARG A 47 8.67 -13.14 -2.06
C ARG A 47 9.30 -14.23 -1.20
N THR A 48 10.03 -15.13 -1.85
CA THR A 48 10.85 -16.16 -1.20
C THR A 48 12.27 -15.66 -1.04
N GLY A 49 13.04 -16.24 -0.11
CA GLY A 49 14.46 -15.97 0.04
C GLY A 49 14.76 -14.71 0.85
N ASP A 50 14.03 -14.48 1.93
CA ASP A 50 14.33 -13.41 2.89
C ASP A 50 15.48 -13.79 3.85
N ALA A 51 16.18 -12.76 4.35
CA ALA A 51 17.30 -12.93 5.28
C ALA A 51 16.90 -13.48 6.66
N LEU A 52 15.61 -13.46 6.99
CA LEU A 52 15.05 -13.93 8.26
C LEU A 52 14.65 -15.41 8.21
N GLY A 53 14.58 -16.00 7.02
CA GLY A 53 14.05 -17.35 6.81
C GLY A 53 12.55 -17.47 7.09
N TRP A 54 11.82 -16.35 7.15
CA TRP A 54 10.39 -16.32 7.46
C TRP A 54 9.53 -16.81 6.31
N ALA A 55 9.96 -16.56 5.08
CA ALA A 55 9.27 -17.06 3.89
C ALA A 55 9.20 -18.60 3.86
N ALA A 56 10.18 -19.29 4.41
CA ALA A 56 10.16 -20.74 4.56
C ALA A 56 9.15 -21.23 5.62
N LYS A 57 8.78 -20.37 6.58
CA LYS A 57 7.80 -20.68 7.64
C LYS A 57 6.36 -20.43 7.21
N VAL A 58 6.13 -19.77 6.07
CA VAL A 58 4.79 -19.43 5.55
C VAL A 58 3.92 -20.67 5.26
N GLY A 59 4.54 -21.83 5.03
CA GLY A 59 3.81 -23.03 4.66
C GLY A 59 3.29 -22.98 3.21
N GLU A 60 2.06 -23.42 2.99
CA GLU A 60 1.48 -23.38 1.66
C GLU A 60 1.20 -21.93 1.22
N ARG A 61 1.89 -21.50 0.17
CA ARG A 61 1.81 -20.13 -0.37
C ARG A 61 0.38 -19.66 -0.62
N ARG A 62 -0.46 -20.52 -1.22
CA ARG A 62 -1.84 -20.17 -1.56
C ARG A 62 -2.68 -19.91 -0.31
N VAL A 63 -2.50 -20.72 0.73
CA VAL A 63 -3.20 -20.57 2.01
C VAL A 63 -2.78 -19.26 2.70
N PHE A 64 -1.49 -18.97 2.70
CA PHE A 64 -0.98 -17.72 3.25
C PHE A 64 -1.55 -16.49 2.51
N LEU A 65 -1.50 -16.46 1.19
CA LEU A 65 -2.03 -15.32 0.42
C LEU A 65 -3.53 -15.14 0.68
N ALA A 66 -4.31 -16.22 0.72
CA ALA A 66 -5.74 -16.16 1.06
C ALA A 66 -5.98 -15.63 2.49
N SER A 67 -5.11 -15.96 3.46
CA SER A 67 -5.20 -15.42 4.82
C SER A 67 -4.93 -13.92 4.88
N VAL A 68 -3.95 -13.43 4.09
CA VAL A 68 -3.66 -12.00 3.98
C VAL A 68 -4.83 -11.26 3.31
N ASP A 69 -5.40 -11.81 2.23
CA ASP A 69 -6.58 -11.26 1.58
C ASP A 69 -7.77 -11.13 2.55
N SER A 70 -8.06 -12.18 3.30
CA SER A 70 -9.11 -12.18 4.33
C SER A 70 -8.87 -11.13 5.42
N ALA A 71 -7.62 -10.99 5.84
CA ALA A 71 -7.23 -9.97 6.83
C ALA A 71 -7.39 -8.55 6.28
N LEU A 72 -6.99 -8.30 5.03
CA LEU A 72 -7.18 -7.01 4.34
C LEU A 72 -8.67 -6.68 4.21
N GLU A 73 -9.50 -7.64 3.79
CA GLU A 73 -10.96 -7.44 3.71
C GLU A 73 -11.56 -7.08 5.06
N THR A 74 -11.16 -7.79 6.12
CA THR A 74 -11.65 -7.54 7.48
C THR A 74 -11.24 -6.15 7.97
N ALA A 75 -9.99 -5.76 7.77
CA ALA A 75 -9.47 -4.47 8.18
C ALA A 75 -10.12 -3.30 7.42
N VAL A 76 -10.30 -3.43 6.09
CA VAL A 76 -10.95 -2.43 5.24
C VAL A 76 -12.42 -2.25 5.61
N LYS A 77 -13.16 -3.35 5.82
CA LYS A 77 -14.55 -3.31 6.28
C LYS A 77 -14.67 -2.68 7.67
N GLY A 78 -13.74 -3.01 8.57
CA GLY A 78 -13.69 -2.44 9.93
C GLY A 78 -13.50 -0.92 9.96
N LYS A 79 -12.89 -0.34 8.92
CA LYS A 79 -12.74 1.12 8.73
C LYS A 79 -13.91 1.77 7.98
N GLY A 80 -14.96 1.02 7.64
CA GLY A 80 -16.14 1.54 6.96
C GLY A 80 -15.95 1.88 5.49
N LEU A 81 -14.92 1.37 4.83
CA LEU A 81 -14.64 1.60 3.41
C LEU A 81 -15.59 0.80 2.50
N SER A 82 -16.89 1.08 2.60
CA SER A 82 -17.95 0.36 1.89
C SER A 82 -17.98 0.59 0.38
N SER A 83 -17.32 1.65 -0.11
CA SER A 83 -17.17 1.93 -1.54
C SER A 83 -16.11 1.05 -2.23
N TRP A 84 -15.27 0.36 -1.46
CA TRP A 84 -14.23 -0.52 -1.98
C TRP A 84 -14.79 -1.90 -2.28
N VAL A 85 -14.59 -2.38 -3.51
CA VAL A 85 -15.02 -3.70 -3.97
C VAL A 85 -13.88 -4.68 -3.77
N LEU A 86 -14.03 -5.61 -2.83
CA LEU A 86 -12.95 -6.46 -2.35
C LEU A 86 -12.76 -7.71 -3.22
N ALA A 87 -11.65 -8.39 -3.06
CA ALA A 87 -11.26 -9.55 -3.88
C ALA A 87 -12.33 -10.65 -3.89
N SER A 88 -12.99 -10.90 -2.76
CA SER A 88 -14.08 -11.88 -2.65
C SER A 88 -15.31 -11.49 -3.49
N ASP A 89 -15.65 -10.20 -3.57
CA ASP A 89 -16.76 -9.69 -4.37
C ASP A 89 -16.43 -9.75 -5.87
N LEU A 90 -15.19 -9.40 -6.24
CA LEU A 90 -14.71 -9.54 -7.61
C LEU A 90 -14.75 -10.99 -8.09
N ALA A 91 -14.29 -11.93 -7.25
CA ALA A 91 -14.36 -13.35 -7.57
C ALA A 91 -15.80 -13.85 -7.74
N ARG A 92 -16.74 -13.30 -6.95
CA ARG A 92 -18.18 -13.59 -7.10
C ARG A 92 -18.72 -13.06 -8.42
N THR A 93 -18.34 -11.82 -8.80
CA THR A 93 -18.71 -11.22 -10.08
C THR A 93 -18.18 -12.04 -11.27
N ALA A 94 -16.91 -12.45 -11.23
CA ALA A 94 -16.31 -13.26 -12.28
C ALA A 94 -17.03 -14.62 -12.43
N ARG A 95 -17.35 -15.30 -11.32
CA ARG A 95 -18.10 -16.56 -11.36
C ARG A 95 -19.51 -16.43 -11.95
N ARG A 96 -20.16 -15.29 -11.78
CA ARG A 96 -21.47 -15.00 -12.36
C ARG A 96 -21.42 -14.58 -13.83
N ASN A 97 -20.26 -14.14 -14.30
CA ASN A 97 -20.05 -13.63 -15.65
C ASN A 97 -18.81 -14.27 -16.32
N PRO A 98 -18.72 -15.62 -16.41
CA PRO A 98 -17.50 -16.32 -16.81
C PRO A 98 -17.06 -16.03 -18.24
N THR A 99 -18.00 -15.63 -19.12
CA THR A 99 -17.70 -15.27 -20.50
C THR A 99 -17.01 -13.92 -20.65
N TYR A 100 -17.25 -13.01 -19.71
CA TYR A 100 -16.79 -11.61 -19.81
C TYR A 100 -15.72 -11.25 -18.80
N ALA A 101 -15.78 -11.79 -17.59
CA ALA A 101 -14.91 -11.39 -16.51
C ALA A 101 -13.89 -12.48 -16.17
N THR A 102 -12.61 -12.14 -16.25
CA THR A 102 -11.52 -13.00 -15.78
C THR A 102 -11.58 -13.10 -14.26
N ASN A 103 -11.30 -14.30 -13.72
CA ASN A 103 -11.13 -14.44 -12.27
C ASN A 103 -10.01 -13.52 -11.78
N PRO A 104 -10.24 -12.67 -10.77
CA PRO A 104 -9.24 -11.70 -10.31
C PRO A 104 -7.92 -12.34 -9.85
N ALA A 105 -7.94 -13.60 -9.41
CA ALA A 105 -6.73 -14.34 -9.05
C ALA A 105 -5.85 -14.73 -10.26
N ASP A 106 -6.42 -14.74 -11.46
CA ASP A 106 -5.72 -15.11 -12.71
C ASP A 106 -5.17 -13.87 -13.45
N ILE A 107 -5.53 -12.66 -13.00
CA ILE A 107 -5.03 -11.41 -13.57
C ILE A 107 -3.62 -11.16 -13.07
N ARG A 108 -2.65 -11.10 -13.99
CA ARG A 108 -1.23 -10.88 -13.69
C ARG A 108 -0.91 -9.39 -13.46
N ALA A 109 -1.67 -8.76 -12.57
CA ALA A 109 -1.57 -7.32 -12.33
C ALA A 109 -0.22 -6.89 -11.75
N ALA A 110 0.45 -7.75 -10.96
CA ALA A 110 1.79 -7.49 -10.45
C ALA A 110 2.83 -7.32 -11.57
N ASP A 111 2.72 -8.10 -12.66
CA ASP A 111 3.64 -7.96 -13.80
C ASP A 111 3.43 -6.63 -14.52
N ALA A 112 2.17 -6.20 -14.68
CA ALA A 112 1.83 -4.90 -15.24
C ALA A 112 2.36 -3.76 -14.36
N VAL A 113 2.24 -3.85 -13.04
CA VAL A 113 2.80 -2.87 -12.11
C VAL A 113 4.33 -2.79 -12.24
N ARG A 114 5.04 -3.92 -12.26
CA ARG A 114 6.51 -3.95 -12.43
C ARG A 114 6.96 -3.37 -13.78
N PHE A 115 6.17 -3.56 -14.84
CA PHE A 115 6.41 -2.94 -16.13
C PHE A 115 6.28 -1.41 -16.03
N LEU A 116 5.19 -0.89 -15.46
CA LEU A 116 4.93 0.53 -15.31
C LEU A 116 5.89 1.24 -14.33
N GLU A 117 6.46 0.53 -13.37
CA GLU A 117 7.53 1.09 -12.53
C GLU A 117 8.78 1.46 -13.33
N ARG A 118 9.11 0.65 -14.32
CA ARG A 118 10.26 0.88 -15.19
C ARG A 118 9.97 1.85 -16.33
N GLN A 119 8.71 1.92 -16.75
CA GLN A 119 8.23 2.69 -17.91
C GLN A 119 6.97 3.47 -17.51
N ARG A 120 7.16 4.55 -16.75
CA ARG A 120 6.05 5.28 -16.09
C ARG A 120 5.10 5.99 -17.05
N ASP A 121 5.58 6.32 -18.24
CA ASP A 121 4.81 7.03 -19.27
C ASP A 121 4.00 6.07 -20.16
N GLU A 122 4.17 4.77 -19.98
CA GLU A 122 3.45 3.75 -20.73
C GLU A 122 2.07 3.45 -20.12
N ASN A 123 1.22 2.88 -20.98
CA ASN A 123 -0.10 2.41 -20.58
C ASN A 123 -0.02 1.03 -19.91
N ILE A 124 -1.05 0.69 -19.13
CA ILE A 124 -1.22 -0.67 -18.60
C ILE A 124 -1.19 -1.66 -19.77
N PRO A 125 -0.29 -2.65 -19.77
CA PRO A 125 -0.16 -3.59 -20.88
C PRO A 125 -1.37 -4.52 -21.00
N GLU A 126 -1.69 -4.89 -22.25
CA GLU A 126 -2.67 -5.96 -22.51
C GLU A 126 -2.08 -7.36 -22.16
N PRO A 127 -2.90 -8.33 -21.73
CA PRO A 127 -4.37 -8.26 -21.59
C PRO A 127 -4.83 -7.67 -20.23
N VAL A 128 -3.94 -7.27 -19.34
CA VAL A 128 -4.28 -6.79 -17.99
C VAL A 128 -5.18 -5.55 -18.05
N ALA A 129 -4.91 -4.63 -18.98
CA ALA A 129 -5.72 -3.42 -19.14
C ALA A 129 -7.20 -3.76 -19.43
N SER A 130 -7.48 -4.65 -20.37
CA SER A 130 -8.85 -5.04 -20.72
C SER A 130 -9.53 -5.84 -19.60
N GLN A 131 -8.80 -6.73 -18.91
CA GLN A 131 -9.31 -7.50 -17.78
C GLN A 131 -9.72 -6.58 -16.62
N LEU A 132 -8.87 -5.59 -16.29
CA LEU A 132 -9.17 -4.61 -15.24
C LEU A 132 -10.33 -3.70 -15.64
N ARG A 133 -10.39 -3.22 -16.90
CA ARG A 133 -11.52 -2.41 -17.40
C ARG A 133 -12.85 -3.15 -17.27
N THR A 134 -12.86 -4.43 -17.60
CA THR A 134 -14.08 -5.26 -17.48
C THR A 134 -14.53 -5.38 -16.04
N LEU A 135 -13.63 -5.77 -15.11
CA LEU A 135 -13.96 -5.89 -13.68
C LEU A 135 -14.38 -4.55 -13.08
N SER A 136 -13.66 -3.47 -13.39
CA SER A 136 -13.99 -2.13 -12.92
C SER A 136 -15.35 -1.66 -13.44
N GLY A 137 -15.68 -2.00 -14.69
CA GLY A 137 -16.96 -1.66 -15.32
C GLY A 137 -18.16 -2.30 -14.62
N PHE A 138 -18.05 -3.56 -14.18
CA PHE A 138 -19.11 -4.22 -13.40
C PHE A 138 -19.42 -3.52 -12.08
N HIS A 139 -18.48 -2.75 -11.55
CA HIS A 139 -18.58 -2.13 -10.23
C HIS A 139 -18.57 -0.59 -10.28
N ASP A 140 -18.61 0.00 -11.48
CA ASP A 140 -18.47 1.46 -11.70
C ASP A 140 -17.26 2.06 -10.96
N ALA A 141 -16.15 1.32 -10.94
CA ALA A 141 -14.91 1.75 -10.32
C ALA A 141 -13.97 2.38 -11.36
N ARG A 142 -13.18 3.36 -10.93
CA ARG A 142 -12.14 3.96 -11.77
C ARG A 142 -10.77 3.41 -11.47
N TYR A 143 -10.52 3.05 -10.23
CA TYR A 143 -9.20 2.66 -9.75
C TYR A 143 -9.16 1.18 -9.39
N ALA A 144 -7.98 0.58 -9.53
CA ALA A 144 -7.68 -0.76 -9.04
C ALA A 144 -6.50 -0.70 -8.07
N LEU A 145 -6.72 -1.16 -6.83
CA LEU A 145 -5.67 -1.39 -5.84
C LEU A 145 -5.11 -2.80 -6.05
N ILE A 146 -3.81 -2.88 -6.23
CA ILE A 146 -3.08 -4.11 -6.48
C ILE A 146 -2.13 -4.37 -5.32
N PRO A 147 -2.41 -5.33 -4.44
CA PRO A 147 -1.42 -5.86 -3.51
C PRO A 147 -0.42 -6.73 -4.28
N VAL A 148 0.75 -6.15 -4.64
CA VAL A 148 1.70 -6.73 -5.59
C VAL A 148 2.42 -7.94 -5.02
N GLU A 149 2.96 -7.79 -3.81
CA GLU A 149 3.66 -8.87 -3.11
C GLU A 149 3.75 -8.60 -1.62
N VAL A 150 3.80 -9.67 -0.84
CA VAL A 150 4.24 -9.65 0.56
C VAL A 150 5.69 -10.12 0.61
N ARG A 151 6.51 -9.50 1.45
CA ARG A 151 7.88 -9.90 1.72
C ARG A 151 8.21 -9.71 3.20
N PHE A 152 9.29 -10.32 3.64
CA PHE A 152 9.76 -10.21 5.02
C PHE A 152 11.11 -9.50 5.03
N GLU A 153 11.25 -8.54 5.93
CA GLU A 153 12.45 -7.70 6.06
C GLU A 153 12.86 -7.63 7.54
N PRO A 154 14.16 -7.38 7.83
CA PRO A 154 14.57 -6.99 9.17
C PRO A 154 13.73 -5.84 9.69
N GLY A 155 13.35 -5.91 10.97
CA GLY A 155 12.62 -4.84 11.64
C GLY A 155 13.50 -3.63 11.92
N ASN A 156 12.88 -2.58 12.45
CA ASN A 156 13.61 -1.37 12.88
C ASN A 156 14.40 -1.62 14.17
N THR A 157 13.98 -2.62 14.95
CA THR A 157 14.66 -3.05 16.18
C THR A 157 15.56 -4.25 15.89
N SER A 158 16.77 -4.24 16.40
CA SER A 158 17.70 -5.37 16.25
C SER A 158 17.08 -6.68 16.73
N GLY A 159 17.25 -7.74 15.97
CA GLY A 159 16.71 -9.08 16.29
C GLY A 159 15.22 -9.24 15.97
N THR A 160 14.58 -8.24 15.36
CA THR A 160 13.19 -8.35 14.92
C THR A 160 13.08 -8.43 13.40
N GLY A 161 11.92 -8.88 12.94
CA GLY A 161 11.51 -8.83 11.54
C GLY A 161 10.12 -8.25 11.38
N ARG A 162 9.72 -7.95 10.16
CA ARG A 162 8.39 -7.48 9.83
C ARG A 162 7.94 -7.97 8.47
N ALA A 163 6.63 -8.10 8.29
CA ALA A 163 6.06 -8.24 6.97
C ALA A 163 5.90 -6.87 6.31
N VAL A 164 6.16 -6.80 5.03
CA VAL A 164 5.95 -5.61 4.19
C VAL A 164 5.11 -6.01 3.00
N ILE A 165 4.08 -5.24 2.70
CA ILE A 165 3.27 -5.42 1.49
C ILE A 165 3.53 -4.26 0.53
N ARG A 166 3.82 -4.59 -0.73
CA ARG A 166 3.91 -3.61 -1.81
C ARG A 166 2.54 -3.42 -2.42
N MET A 167 2.08 -2.17 -2.42
CA MET A 167 0.78 -1.78 -2.95
C MET A 167 0.96 -0.84 -4.15
N ALA A 168 0.10 -1.01 -5.15
CA ALA A 168 0.00 -0.08 -6.26
C ALA A 168 -1.46 0.29 -6.51
N VAL A 169 -1.71 1.51 -7.00
CA VAL A 169 -3.02 1.93 -7.50
C VAL A 169 -2.89 2.28 -8.97
N LEU A 170 -3.74 1.65 -9.78
CA LEU A 170 -3.86 1.92 -11.21
C LEU A 170 -5.14 2.74 -11.48
N ASP A 171 -5.03 3.83 -12.24
CA ASP A 171 -6.17 4.47 -12.88
C ASP A 171 -6.53 3.63 -14.12
N VAL A 172 -7.55 2.80 -14.00
CA VAL A 172 -7.94 1.87 -15.06
C VAL A 172 -8.48 2.59 -16.29
N ARG A 173 -9.18 3.72 -16.11
CA ARG A 173 -9.69 4.54 -17.21
C ARG A 173 -8.58 5.34 -17.91
N GLY A 174 -7.67 5.90 -17.10
CA GLY A 174 -6.50 6.63 -17.59
C GLY A 174 -5.33 5.74 -18.00
N SER A 175 -5.45 4.42 -17.84
CA SER A 175 -4.45 3.40 -18.19
C SER A 175 -3.04 3.66 -17.61
N ARG A 176 -2.93 4.14 -16.37
CA ARG A 176 -1.64 4.55 -15.79
C ARG A 176 -1.50 4.15 -14.32
N LEU A 177 -0.25 4.07 -13.88
CA LEU A 177 0.12 3.92 -12.47
C LEU A 177 -0.01 5.29 -11.77
N VAL A 178 -0.81 5.35 -10.67
CA VAL A 178 -1.01 6.61 -9.92
C VAL A 178 -0.38 6.56 -8.52
N PHE A 179 -0.17 5.38 -7.98
CA PHE A 179 0.50 5.20 -6.69
C PHE A 179 1.25 3.88 -6.68
N ILE A 180 2.42 3.87 -6.04
CA ILE A 180 3.12 2.66 -5.62
C ILE A 180 3.89 2.95 -4.34
N GLY A 181 3.81 2.03 -3.39
CA GLY A 181 4.50 2.16 -2.11
C GLY A 181 4.54 0.87 -1.33
N ASP A 182 5.42 0.85 -0.34
CA ASP A 182 5.63 -0.26 0.57
C ASP A 182 5.01 0.08 1.93
N ILE A 183 4.25 -0.84 2.49
CA ILE A 183 3.60 -0.70 3.79
C ILE A 183 4.17 -1.76 4.70
N GLY A 184 4.92 -1.32 5.71
CA GLY A 184 5.48 -2.21 6.74
C GLY A 184 4.48 -2.45 7.87
N GLY A 185 4.36 -3.70 8.29
CA GLY A 185 3.70 -4.08 9.52
C GLY A 185 4.52 -3.74 10.76
N THR A 186 4.06 -4.16 11.91
CA THR A 186 4.78 -4.04 13.19
C THR A 186 5.95 -5.01 13.24
N ASP A 187 7.01 -4.59 13.92
CA ASP A 187 8.16 -5.46 14.20
C ASP A 187 7.76 -6.58 15.17
N ALA A 188 8.26 -7.79 14.89
CA ALA A 188 8.04 -8.97 15.72
C ALA A 188 9.37 -9.73 15.91
N PRO A 189 9.58 -10.38 17.07
CA PRO A 189 10.81 -11.14 17.33
C PRO A 189 10.88 -12.43 16.49
N GLU A 190 9.73 -12.96 16.08
CA GLU A 190 9.63 -14.17 15.27
C GLU A 190 8.43 -14.14 14.33
N TYR A 191 8.44 -15.04 13.34
CA TYR A 191 7.31 -15.24 12.46
C TYR A 191 6.15 -15.90 13.22
N THR A 192 4.97 -15.27 13.13
CA THR A 192 3.70 -15.85 13.56
C THR A 192 2.65 -15.72 12.46
N PRO A 193 1.62 -16.58 12.40
CA PRO A 193 0.53 -16.48 11.43
C PRO A 193 -0.21 -15.13 11.46
N GLU A 194 -0.22 -14.47 12.63
CA GLU A 194 -0.92 -13.19 12.84
C GLU A 194 -0.22 -11.99 12.18
N ILE A 195 0.99 -12.18 11.66
CA ILE A 195 1.78 -11.11 11.04
C ILE A 195 1.04 -10.51 9.82
N GLY A 196 0.27 -11.33 9.10
CA GLY A 196 -0.59 -10.89 8.00
C GLY A 196 -1.73 -10.00 8.47
N ALA A 197 -2.35 -10.34 9.61
CA ALA A 197 -3.42 -9.54 10.20
C ALA A 197 -2.90 -8.19 10.74
N ALA A 198 -1.70 -8.17 11.34
CA ALA A 198 -1.05 -6.94 11.78
C ALA A 198 -0.74 -6.02 10.60
N LEU A 199 -0.23 -6.58 9.50
CA LEU A 199 0.03 -5.86 8.26
C LEU A 199 -1.26 -5.25 7.67
N ALA A 200 -2.35 -6.03 7.64
CA ALA A 200 -3.63 -5.58 7.13
C ALA A 200 -4.24 -4.43 7.95
N ARG A 201 -4.14 -4.48 9.28
CA ARG A 201 -4.55 -3.37 10.15
C ARG A 201 -3.74 -2.11 9.85
N ARG A 202 -2.41 -2.23 9.75
CA ARG A 202 -1.54 -1.10 9.43
C ARG A 202 -1.88 -0.48 8.07
N PHE A 203 -2.20 -1.30 7.07
CA PHE A 203 -2.68 -0.82 5.78
C PHE A 203 -3.98 -0.01 5.94
N ALA A 204 -4.97 -0.55 6.64
CA ALA A 204 -6.25 0.14 6.83
C ALA A 204 -6.11 1.48 7.60
N ASP A 205 -5.18 1.56 8.57
CA ASP A 205 -4.86 2.78 9.30
C ASP A 205 -4.20 3.87 8.43
N LEU A 206 -3.52 3.48 7.34
CA LEU A 206 -2.96 4.42 6.37
C LEU A 206 -3.99 4.93 5.36
N VAL A 207 -5.10 4.24 5.21
CA VAL A 207 -6.23 4.68 4.35
C VAL A 207 -7.18 5.56 5.15
N VAL A 208 -7.50 5.17 6.37
CA VAL A 208 -8.38 5.90 7.28
C VAL A 208 -7.68 6.01 8.63
N PRO A 209 -6.93 7.10 8.85
CA PRO A 209 -6.17 7.33 10.08
C PRO A 209 -7.05 7.52 11.32
#